data_29a10a8f4ab9369d522c16879f98c816
#
_entry.id   29a10a8f4ab9369d522c16879f98c816
#
_cell.length_a   1.000
_cell.length_b   1.000
_cell.length_c   1.000
_cell.angle_alpha   90.00
_cell.angle_beta   90.00
_cell.angle_gamma   90.00
#
_symmetry.space_group_name_H-M   'P 1'
#
loop_
_entity.id
_entity.type
_entity.pdbx_description
1 polymer ?
#
loop_
_entity_poly.entity_id
_entity_poly.type
_entity_poly.pdbx_seq_one_letter_code
_entity_poly.pdbx_strand_id
1 'polypeptide(L)'
;MIDLPFVASRVFGTPLMIARGKLEVILGVLAPRFAGTPLAPADGTADAGPETTITEQNVAVISVTGTLVSRSGYLDAASGLLSYADVGDAVASALADPSVRGVILDIDSPGGEVGGLFDVVETIRAAKADSSKPLWAVANECALSAAYAIASAADRLYLTRTGEVGSVGVVAVHVDESAADTKAGLAWTYVFAGETKIDGNSHQPLSDRARAAIQADVDQLYAQLCCLVASNRRLKSEAVRATDAAVYRGEAAVRAGLADRIGTLGLAIAEMAAAIAPRDPHARLTTNLKTKRSTSMATNETEGDQHDASEPHSPGTPAPVAQPLNAEPAPSPPQPATVPAAVSAQADALRAEYAEIAALTAQAARLGVTIDAADAMRKDISADHLRRSVLETLASRSEAATIIAAAPSTRVAGESPLVRRAKQRAAAASA
;
A
#
# COMPACT_ATOMS: atom_id res chain seq x y z
N MET A 1 16.99 -1.02 17.89
CA MET A 1 17.39 -0.24 16.70
C MET A 1 16.60 -0.85 15.56
N ILE A 2 15.56 -0.20 15.06
CA ILE A 2 14.78 -0.73 13.94
C ILE A 2 15.66 -0.65 12.71
N ASP A 3 15.77 -1.75 11.96
CA ASP A 3 16.64 -1.87 10.79
C ASP A 3 16.15 -1.00 9.62
N LEU A 4 16.36 0.31 9.75
CA LEU A 4 16.12 1.28 8.68
C LEU A 4 16.88 0.99 7.38
N PRO A 5 18.13 0.47 7.43
CA PRO A 5 18.85 0.06 6.22
C PRO A 5 18.09 -0.97 5.40
N PHE A 6 17.38 -1.90 6.05
CA PHE A 6 16.59 -2.92 5.36
C PHE A 6 15.35 -2.32 4.67
N VAL A 7 14.62 -1.42 5.34
CA VAL A 7 13.46 -0.73 4.73
C VAL A 7 13.92 0.19 3.59
N ALA A 8 15.03 0.91 3.79
CA ALA A 8 15.58 1.78 2.76
C ALA A 8 16.02 0.98 1.51
N SER A 9 16.64 -0.19 1.68
CA SER A 9 17.06 -1.04 0.56
C SER A 9 15.90 -1.61 -0.25
N ARG A 10 14.69 -1.66 0.31
CA ARG A 10 13.46 -2.04 -0.41
C ARG A 10 12.90 -0.94 -1.29
N VAL A 11 13.29 0.31 -1.06
CA VAL A 11 12.80 1.48 -1.81
C VAL A 11 13.84 1.98 -2.80
N PHE A 12 15.11 2.03 -2.39
CA PHE A 12 16.19 2.55 -3.22
C PHE A 12 16.94 1.42 -3.92
N GLY A 13 17.19 1.60 -5.21
CA GLY A 13 17.94 0.64 -6.02
C GLY A 13 17.16 -0.61 -6.44
N THR A 14 15.89 -0.72 -6.10
CA THR A 14 14.99 -1.80 -6.53
C THR A 14 13.81 -1.25 -7.31
N PRO A 15 13.38 -1.90 -8.42
CA PRO A 15 12.15 -1.53 -9.11
C PRO A 15 10.92 -1.75 -8.22
N LEU A 16 9.96 -0.81 -8.30
CA LEU A 16 8.73 -0.81 -7.53
C LEU A 16 7.52 -0.72 -8.47
N MET A 17 6.44 -1.37 -8.08
CA MET A 17 5.10 -1.24 -8.64
C MET A 17 4.16 -0.66 -7.59
N ILE A 18 4.37 0.62 -7.27
CA ILE A 18 3.66 1.36 -6.24
C ILE A 18 3.09 2.67 -6.79
N ALA A 19 1.93 3.09 -6.30
CA ALA A 19 1.33 4.37 -6.71
C ALA A 19 2.21 5.55 -6.26
N ARG A 20 2.37 6.53 -7.16
CA ARG A 20 3.24 7.71 -6.98
C ARG A 20 3.00 8.43 -5.65
N GLY A 21 1.73 8.70 -5.30
CA GLY A 21 1.41 9.42 -4.07
C GLY A 21 1.90 8.71 -2.80
N LYS A 22 1.85 7.36 -2.79
CA LYS A 22 2.38 6.57 -1.66
C LYS A 22 3.90 6.55 -1.66
N LEU A 23 4.53 6.44 -2.83
CA LEU A 23 5.99 6.52 -2.95
C LEU A 23 6.51 7.86 -2.40
N GLU A 24 5.88 8.99 -2.75
CA GLU A 24 6.25 10.32 -2.23
C GLU A 24 6.14 10.39 -0.70
N VAL A 25 5.10 9.79 -0.11
CA VAL A 25 4.96 9.70 1.35
C VAL A 25 6.09 8.87 1.96
N ILE A 26 6.40 7.71 1.38
CA ILE A 26 7.50 6.84 1.86
C ILE A 26 8.84 7.59 1.76
N LEU A 27 9.13 8.23 0.64
CA LEU A 27 10.34 9.02 0.44
C LEU A 27 10.41 10.19 1.43
N GLY A 28 9.31 10.90 1.66
CA GLY A 28 9.20 11.99 2.64
C GLY A 28 9.45 11.55 4.07
N VAL A 29 9.07 10.32 4.41
CA VAL A 29 9.32 9.70 5.72
C VAL A 29 10.75 9.19 5.85
N LEU A 30 11.35 8.66 4.79
CA LEU A 30 12.71 8.13 4.81
C LEU A 30 13.78 9.22 4.68
N ALA A 31 13.55 10.26 3.87
CA ALA A 31 14.53 11.30 3.58
C ALA A 31 15.11 12.01 4.83
N PRO A 32 14.32 12.42 5.84
CA PRO A 32 14.86 13.03 7.07
C PRO A 32 15.77 12.08 7.88
N ARG A 33 15.66 10.79 7.65
CA ARG A 33 16.37 9.74 8.42
C ARG A 33 17.74 9.45 7.89
N PHE A 34 17.98 9.69 6.62
CA PHE A 34 19.34 9.78 6.09
C PHE A 34 20.10 10.94 6.72
N ALA A 35 19.38 11.97 7.23
CA ALA A 35 19.94 13.07 8.01
C ALA A 35 20.11 12.76 9.52
N GLY A 36 19.90 11.53 9.98
CA GLY A 36 20.19 11.08 11.34
C GLY A 36 19.04 11.19 12.36
N THR A 37 17.81 11.42 11.93
CA THR A 37 16.66 11.50 12.85
C THR A 37 16.12 10.09 13.21
N PRO A 38 16.08 9.68 14.50
CA PRO A 38 15.57 8.36 14.90
C PRO A 38 14.06 8.21 14.67
N LEU A 39 13.64 6.97 14.33
CA LEU A 39 12.22 6.58 14.34
C LEU A 39 11.75 6.25 15.76
N ALA A 40 10.55 6.72 16.11
CA ALA A 40 9.82 6.13 17.21
C ALA A 40 9.40 4.68 16.83
N PRO A 41 9.57 3.70 17.71
CA PRO A 41 9.06 2.34 17.47
C PRO A 41 7.55 2.38 17.35
N ALA A 42 7.00 1.64 16.37
CA ALA A 42 5.56 1.41 16.32
C ALA A 42 5.19 0.36 17.38
N ASP A 43 4.34 0.73 18.34
CA ASP A 43 3.75 -0.22 19.28
C ASP A 43 2.55 -0.88 18.58
N GLY A 44 2.67 -2.14 18.19
CA GLY A 44 1.57 -2.89 17.59
C GLY A 44 1.88 -4.39 17.55
N THR A 45 1.01 -5.19 18.13
CA THR A 45 0.90 -6.62 17.88
C THR A 45 0.06 -6.81 16.63
N ALA A 46 0.63 -6.60 15.44
CA ALA A 46 -0.07 -6.90 14.20
C ALA A 46 0.16 -8.37 13.85
N ASP A 47 -0.94 -9.07 13.56
CA ASP A 47 -0.90 -10.39 12.96
C ASP A 47 -0.23 -10.29 11.58
N ALA A 48 0.64 -11.23 11.23
CA ALA A 48 1.52 -11.11 10.06
C ALA A 48 0.83 -11.39 8.72
N GLY A 49 -0.43 -11.80 8.70
CA GLY A 49 -1.15 -12.19 7.49
C GLY A 49 -2.40 -11.35 7.20
N PRO A 50 -3.01 -11.53 6.00
CA PRO A 50 -4.25 -10.86 5.65
C PRO A 50 -5.40 -11.39 6.51
N GLU A 51 -6.20 -10.49 7.07
CA GLU A 51 -7.42 -10.87 7.77
C GLU A 51 -8.37 -11.59 6.81
N THR A 52 -8.82 -12.77 7.22
CA THR A 52 -9.79 -13.57 6.44
C THR A 52 -11.03 -13.82 7.28
N THR A 53 -12.17 -13.37 6.80
CA THR A 53 -13.48 -13.58 7.43
C THR A 53 -14.38 -14.44 6.53
N ILE A 54 -15.16 -15.35 7.12
CA ILE A 54 -16.14 -16.15 6.37
C ILE A 54 -17.53 -15.64 6.75
N THR A 55 -18.29 -15.21 5.74
CA THR A 55 -19.65 -14.72 5.93
C THR A 55 -20.62 -15.89 6.20
N GLU A 56 -21.84 -15.58 6.70
CA GLU A 56 -22.91 -16.56 6.89
C GLU A 56 -23.29 -17.30 5.58
N GLN A 57 -23.00 -16.70 4.43
CA GLN A 57 -23.25 -17.28 3.11
C GLN A 57 -22.09 -18.14 2.60
N ASN A 58 -21.08 -18.42 3.44
CA ASN A 58 -19.88 -19.17 3.08
C ASN A 58 -19.00 -18.46 2.01
N VAL A 59 -19.00 -17.14 1.99
CA VAL A 59 -18.07 -16.35 1.19
C VAL A 59 -16.89 -15.96 2.07
N ALA A 60 -15.68 -16.32 1.67
CA ALA A 60 -14.46 -15.87 2.33
C ALA A 60 -14.12 -14.47 1.80
N VAL A 61 -13.92 -13.51 2.71
CA VAL A 61 -13.44 -12.17 2.42
C VAL A 61 -12.03 -12.05 2.95
N ILE A 62 -11.07 -11.80 2.06
CA ILE A 62 -9.65 -11.69 2.36
C ILE A 62 -9.25 -10.21 2.21
N SER A 63 -8.79 -9.60 3.30
CA SER A 63 -8.35 -8.20 3.31
C SER A 63 -6.94 -8.06 2.76
N VAL A 64 -6.78 -7.26 1.70
CA VAL A 64 -5.48 -6.94 1.08
C VAL A 64 -5.21 -5.45 1.28
N THR A 65 -4.75 -5.11 2.48
CA THR A 65 -4.60 -3.71 2.90
C THR A 65 -3.14 -3.34 3.12
N GLY A 66 -2.73 -2.17 2.64
CA GLY A 66 -1.38 -1.62 2.82
C GLY A 66 -0.42 -1.88 1.66
N THR A 67 0.87 -1.64 1.89
CA THR A 67 1.92 -1.78 0.88
C THR A 67 2.38 -3.22 0.74
N LEU A 68 2.38 -3.73 -0.49
CA LEU A 68 2.72 -5.12 -0.79
C LEU A 68 4.24 -5.31 -0.90
N VAL A 69 4.74 -6.39 -0.29
CA VAL A 69 6.17 -6.73 -0.27
C VAL A 69 6.37 -8.21 -0.57
N SER A 70 7.57 -8.58 -1.04
CA SER A 70 7.86 -9.98 -1.38
C SER A 70 7.80 -10.89 -0.16
N ARG A 71 8.28 -10.42 0.97
CA ARG A 71 8.25 -11.12 2.27
C ARG A 71 8.12 -10.10 3.38
N SER A 72 7.25 -10.33 4.34
CA SER A 72 7.13 -9.52 5.54
C SER A 72 7.61 -10.29 6.77
N GLY A 73 8.23 -9.57 7.70
CA GLY A 73 8.48 -10.04 9.05
C GLY A 73 7.50 -9.38 10.03
N TYR A 74 7.54 -9.80 11.29
CA TYR A 74 6.67 -9.26 12.34
C TYR A 74 6.67 -7.72 12.45
N LEU A 75 7.83 -7.08 12.30
CA LEU A 75 7.96 -5.62 12.35
C LEU A 75 7.41 -4.93 11.09
N ASP A 76 7.41 -5.63 9.96
CA ASP A 76 6.91 -5.11 8.70
C ASP A 76 5.38 -5.03 8.71
N ALA A 77 4.70 -6.04 9.26
CA ALA A 77 3.24 -6.06 9.42
C ALA A 77 2.74 -4.89 10.29
N ALA A 78 3.43 -4.59 11.40
CA ALA A 78 3.13 -3.43 12.25
C ALA A 78 3.33 -2.08 11.54
N SER A 79 4.03 -2.06 10.40
CA SER A 79 4.25 -0.88 9.56
C SER A 79 3.27 -0.78 8.38
N GLY A 80 2.25 -1.65 8.31
CA GLY A 80 1.28 -1.70 7.21
C GLY A 80 1.85 -2.30 5.93
N LEU A 81 2.82 -3.22 6.04
CA LEU A 81 3.34 -4.03 4.95
C LEU A 81 2.65 -5.39 4.95
N LEU A 82 2.24 -5.86 3.78
CA LEU A 82 1.59 -7.15 3.57
C LEU A 82 2.40 -7.99 2.58
N SER A 83 2.70 -9.24 2.95
CA SER A 83 3.48 -10.14 2.11
C SER A 83 2.64 -10.71 0.96
N TYR A 84 3.22 -10.79 -0.23
CA TYR A 84 2.64 -11.52 -1.36
C TYR A 84 2.41 -13.00 -1.04
N ALA A 85 3.34 -13.64 -0.31
CA ALA A 85 3.21 -15.03 0.07
C ALA A 85 1.96 -15.25 0.93
N ASP A 86 1.75 -14.39 1.94
CA ASP A 86 0.60 -14.50 2.84
C ASP A 86 -0.73 -14.27 2.09
N VAL A 87 -0.76 -13.35 1.11
CA VAL A 87 -1.94 -13.17 0.25
C VAL A 87 -2.21 -14.39 -0.61
N GLY A 88 -1.17 -14.96 -1.24
CA GLY A 88 -1.28 -16.17 -2.05
C GLY A 88 -1.78 -17.36 -1.26
N ASP A 89 -1.21 -17.58 -0.08
CA ASP A 89 -1.56 -18.69 0.82
C ASP A 89 -3.00 -18.55 1.36
N ALA A 90 -3.43 -17.35 1.72
CA ALA A 90 -4.79 -17.10 2.16
C ALA A 90 -5.81 -17.38 1.05
N VAL A 91 -5.53 -16.94 -0.19
CA VAL A 91 -6.40 -17.22 -1.34
C VAL A 91 -6.45 -18.71 -1.66
N ALA A 92 -5.29 -19.38 -1.72
CA ALA A 92 -5.22 -20.80 -2.00
C ALA A 92 -5.94 -21.62 -0.92
N SER A 93 -5.76 -21.29 0.35
CA SER A 93 -6.44 -21.92 1.48
C SER A 93 -7.94 -21.75 1.42
N ALA A 94 -8.44 -20.53 1.15
CA ALA A 94 -9.87 -20.26 1.03
C ALA A 94 -10.52 -20.97 -0.17
N LEU A 95 -9.81 -21.04 -1.30
CA LEU A 95 -10.26 -21.77 -2.48
C LEU A 95 -10.28 -23.30 -2.24
N ALA A 96 -9.37 -23.83 -1.43
CA ALA A 96 -9.31 -25.24 -1.07
C ALA A 96 -10.31 -25.66 0.03
N ASP A 97 -10.73 -24.73 0.89
CA ASP A 97 -11.63 -25.01 2.03
C ASP A 97 -13.03 -25.44 1.56
N PRO A 98 -13.50 -26.68 1.87
CA PRO A 98 -14.83 -27.16 1.44
C PRO A 98 -15.99 -26.36 2.05
N SER A 99 -15.82 -25.65 3.15
CA SER A 99 -16.83 -24.80 3.76
C SER A 99 -17.03 -23.47 3.01
N VAL A 100 -16.01 -23.00 2.26
CA VAL A 100 -16.04 -21.80 1.45
C VAL A 100 -16.65 -22.09 0.08
N ARG A 101 -17.55 -21.24 -0.39
CA ARG A 101 -18.22 -21.37 -1.68
C ARG A 101 -17.84 -20.30 -2.70
N GLY A 102 -17.23 -19.22 -2.27
CA GLY A 102 -16.71 -18.14 -3.10
C GLY A 102 -15.74 -17.29 -2.30
N VAL A 103 -14.84 -16.61 -2.99
CA VAL A 103 -13.78 -15.79 -2.38
C VAL A 103 -13.86 -14.36 -2.91
N ILE A 104 -13.75 -13.38 -2.02
CA ILE A 104 -13.65 -11.95 -2.37
C ILE A 104 -12.36 -11.39 -1.79
N LEU A 105 -11.56 -10.74 -2.62
CA LEU A 105 -10.44 -9.91 -2.19
C LEU A 105 -10.97 -8.51 -1.91
N ASP A 106 -10.87 -8.05 -0.67
CA ASP A 106 -11.17 -6.69 -0.25
C ASP A 106 -9.87 -5.88 -0.25
N ILE A 107 -9.68 -5.03 -1.28
CA ILE A 107 -8.38 -4.44 -1.58
C ILE A 107 -8.38 -2.94 -1.30
N ASP A 108 -7.46 -2.52 -0.42
CA ASP A 108 -7.09 -1.12 -0.21
C ASP A 108 -5.55 -1.00 -0.17
N SER A 109 -4.94 -0.99 -1.35
CA SER A 109 -3.49 -1.07 -1.50
C SER A 109 -2.96 -0.19 -2.64
N PRO A 110 -1.90 0.58 -2.39
CA PRO A 110 -1.23 1.40 -3.40
C PRO A 110 -0.30 0.59 -4.32
N GLY A 111 -0.19 -0.73 -4.12
CA GLY A 111 0.82 -1.57 -4.73
C GLY A 111 2.03 -1.81 -3.84
N GLY A 112 3.20 -2.08 -4.42
CA GLY A 112 4.39 -2.40 -3.64
C GLY A 112 5.61 -2.79 -4.47
N GLU A 113 6.35 -3.79 -3.99
CA GLU A 113 7.56 -4.31 -4.64
C GLU A 113 7.23 -5.07 -5.94
N VAL A 114 8.20 -5.14 -6.84
CA VAL A 114 8.12 -6.01 -8.03
C VAL A 114 8.37 -7.47 -7.66
N GLY A 115 9.33 -7.71 -6.78
CA GLY A 115 9.73 -9.06 -6.35
C GLY A 115 8.56 -9.81 -5.72
N GLY A 116 8.24 -11.00 -6.25
CA GLY A 116 7.16 -11.86 -5.77
C GLY A 116 5.78 -11.58 -6.38
N LEU A 117 5.58 -10.43 -7.07
CA LEU A 117 4.27 -10.09 -7.64
C LEU A 117 3.80 -11.10 -8.70
N PHE A 118 4.66 -11.42 -9.65
CA PHE A 118 4.27 -12.34 -10.73
C PHE A 118 3.98 -13.74 -10.20
N ASP A 119 4.76 -14.19 -9.21
CA ASP A 119 4.61 -15.50 -8.58
C ASP A 119 3.29 -15.60 -7.80
N VAL A 120 2.91 -14.56 -7.02
CA VAL A 120 1.63 -14.57 -6.31
C VAL A 120 0.44 -14.56 -7.26
N VAL A 121 0.49 -13.78 -8.35
CA VAL A 121 -0.59 -13.79 -9.35
C VAL A 121 -0.71 -15.14 -10.02
N GLU A 122 0.40 -15.82 -10.32
CA GLU A 122 0.38 -17.17 -10.87
C GLU A 122 -0.17 -18.19 -9.85
N THR A 123 0.23 -18.09 -8.57
CA THR A 123 -0.31 -18.91 -7.48
C THR A 123 -1.84 -18.76 -7.37
N ILE A 124 -2.34 -17.53 -7.39
CA ILE A 124 -3.78 -17.23 -7.36
C ILE A 124 -4.50 -17.83 -8.58
N ARG A 125 -3.90 -17.70 -9.77
CA ARG A 125 -4.47 -18.26 -11.02
C ARG A 125 -4.50 -19.77 -11.00
N ALA A 126 -3.44 -20.42 -10.52
CA ALA A 126 -3.37 -21.86 -10.38
C ALA A 126 -4.43 -22.38 -9.38
N ALA A 127 -4.48 -21.80 -8.17
CA ALA A 127 -5.48 -22.18 -7.17
C ALA A 127 -6.93 -21.98 -7.66
N LYS A 128 -7.16 -20.91 -8.43
CA LYS A 128 -8.45 -20.64 -9.07
C LYS A 128 -8.79 -21.66 -10.17
N ALA A 129 -7.80 -22.08 -10.97
CA ALA A 129 -8.01 -23.08 -12.02
C ALA A 129 -8.35 -24.46 -11.44
N ASP A 130 -7.78 -24.82 -10.29
CA ASP A 130 -8.03 -26.07 -9.56
C ASP A 130 -9.37 -26.03 -8.80
N SER A 131 -9.98 -24.85 -8.66
CA SER A 131 -11.22 -24.63 -7.93
C SER A 131 -12.38 -24.23 -8.87
N SER A 132 -13.57 -24.75 -8.60
CA SER A 132 -14.80 -24.30 -9.27
C SER A 132 -15.43 -23.04 -8.63
N LYS A 133 -14.84 -22.50 -7.57
CA LYS A 133 -15.38 -21.38 -6.81
C LYS A 133 -15.07 -20.06 -7.49
N PRO A 134 -16.02 -19.10 -7.51
CA PRO A 134 -15.75 -17.77 -8.03
C PRO A 134 -14.76 -17.02 -7.12
N LEU A 135 -13.82 -16.32 -7.74
CA LEU A 135 -12.93 -15.37 -7.09
C LEU A 135 -13.25 -13.97 -7.61
N TRP A 136 -13.73 -13.09 -6.75
CA TRP A 136 -13.97 -11.69 -7.10
C TRP A 136 -13.04 -10.77 -6.33
N ALA A 137 -12.93 -9.52 -6.75
CA ALA A 137 -12.17 -8.49 -6.07
C ALA A 137 -12.99 -7.20 -5.96
N VAL A 138 -12.75 -6.43 -4.92
CA VAL A 138 -13.33 -5.10 -4.70
C VAL A 138 -12.17 -4.14 -4.41
N ALA A 139 -12.00 -3.13 -5.26
CA ALA A 139 -11.15 -1.97 -4.94
C ALA A 139 -11.94 -1.09 -3.94
N ASN A 140 -11.73 -1.35 -2.67
CA ASN A 140 -12.41 -0.70 -1.55
C ASN A 140 -11.51 0.39 -1.00
N GLU A 141 -11.47 1.46 -1.66
CA GLU A 141 -10.78 2.68 -1.95
C GLU A 141 -9.71 2.53 -3.03
N CYS A 142 -8.68 1.70 -2.94
CA CYS A 142 -7.70 1.60 -4.01
C CYS A 142 -7.19 0.17 -4.27
N ALA A 143 -7.02 -0.15 -5.55
CA ALA A 143 -6.23 -1.28 -6.02
C ALA A 143 -5.32 -0.78 -7.13
N LEU A 144 -4.10 -0.37 -6.78
CA LEU A 144 -3.20 0.31 -7.69
C LEU A 144 -1.92 -0.50 -7.94
N SER A 145 -1.39 -0.41 -9.16
CA SER A 145 -0.10 -0.98 -9.55
C SER A 145 0.00 -2.48 -9.22
N ALA A 146 0.88 -2.94 -8.34
CA ALA A 146 0.97 -4.36 -7.96
C ALA A 146 -0.34 -4.91 -7.39
N ALA A 147 -1.07 -4.13 -6.59
CA ALA A 147 -2.38 -4.53 -6.07
C ALA A 147 -3.42 -4.67 -7.19
N TYR A 148 -3.34 -3.83 -8.23
CA TYR A 148 -4.18 -3.97 -9.40
C TYR A 148 -3.86 -5.25 -10.20
N ALA A 149 -2.59 -5.63 -10.30
CA ALA A 149 -2.20 -6.89 -10.92
C ALA A 149 -2.85 -8.08 -10.21
N ILE A 150 -2.87 -8.11 -8.88
CA ILE A 150 -3.58 -9.13 -8.07
C ILE A 150 -5.09 -9.05 -8.32
N ALA A 151 -5.70 -7.87 -8.21
CA ALA A 151 -7.12 -7.66 -8.45
C ALA A 151 -7.56 -8.13 -9.84
N SER A 152 -6.70 -7.93 -10.85
CA SER A 152 -6.97 -8.30 -12.25
C SER A 152 -7.13 -9.81 -12.47
N ALA A 153 -6.60 -10.66 -11.57
CA ALA A 153 -6.71 -12.11 -11.64
C ALA A 153 -8.10 -12.63 -11.23
N ALA A 154 -8.95 -11.78 -10.63
CA ALA A 154 -10.31 -12.13 -10.25
C ALA A 154 -11.23 -12.28 -11.46
N ASP A 155 -12.30 -13.08 -11.32
CA ASP A 155 -13.35 -13.25 -12.35
C ASP A 155 -14.14 -11.97 -12.56
N ARG A 156 -14.29 -11.16 -11.49
CA ARG A 156 -14.99 -9.90 -11.50
C ARG A 156 -14.33 -8.91 -10.53
N LEU A 157 -14.13 -7.69 -11.00
CA LEU A 157 -13.57 -6.59 -10.24
C LEU A 157 -14.59 -5.48 -10.05
N TYR A 158 -14.96 -5.24 -8.80
CA TYR A 158 -15.76 -4.09 -8.37
C TYR A 158 -14.85 -2.97 -7.91
N LEU A 159 -15.36 -1.74 -7.96
CA LEU A 159 -14.76 -0.61 -7.26
C LEU A 159 -15.86 0.29 -6.68
N THR A 160 -15.55 0.99 -5.60
CA THR A 160 -16.44 2.01 -5.04
C THR A 160 -16.56 3.21 -5.99
N ARG A 161 -17.48 4.13 -5.75
CA ARG A 161 -17.63 5.33 -6.61
C ARG A 161 -16.39 6.22 -6.61
N THR A 162 -15.70 6.27 -5.49
CA THR A 162 -14.45 7.00 -5.28
C THR A 162 -13.23 6.13 -5.51
N GLY A 163 -13.44 4.82 -5.61
CA GLY A 163 -12.40 3.82 -5.73
C GLY A 163 -11.50 4.03 -6.94
N GLU A 164 -10.24 3.70 -6.76
CA GLU A 164 -9.16 3.88 -7.71
C GLU A 164 -8.59 2.55 -8.17
N VAL A 165 -8.37 2.41 -9.48
CA VAL A 165 -7.67 1.26 -10.09
C VAL A 165 -6.70 1.74 -11.15
N GLY A 166 -5.79 0.88 -11.56
CA GLY A 166 -4.80 1.21 -12.58
C GLY A 166 -3.42 1.45 -12.02
N SER A 167 -2.78 2.57 -12.36
CA SER A 167 -1.36 2.80 -12.05
C SER A 167 -0.48 1.63 -12.52
N VAL A 168 -0.78 1.06 -13.70
CA VAL A 168 -0.06 -0.06 -14.28
C VAL A 168 1.28 0.45 -14.81
N GLY A 169 2.29 0.44 -13.95
CA GLY A 169 3.61 0.99 -14.26
C GLY A 169 4.67 0.51 -13.28
N VAL A 170 5.94 0.80 -13.61
CA VAL A 170 7.12 0.45 -12.81
C VAL A 170 7.95 1.70 -12.61
N VAL A 171 8.50 1.88 -11.43
CA VAL A 171 9.39 2.99 -11.08
C VAL A 171 10.63 2.46 -10.36
N ALA A 172 11.79 3.00 -10.68
CA ALA A 172 13.02 2.83 -9.91
C ALA A 172 13.51 4.19 -9.40
N VAL A 173 13.99 4.24 -8.17
CA VAL A 173 14.47 5.46 -7.53
C VAL A 173 15.95 5.34 -7.24
N HIS A 174 16.73 6.30 -7.72
CA HIS A 174 18.13 6.51 -7.35
C HIS A 174 18.24 7.79 -6.56
N VAL A 175 19.03 7.77 -5.48
CA VAL A 175 19.35 8.96 -4.67
C VAL A 175 20.85 9.23 -4.80
N ASP A 176 21.21 10.45 -5.15
CA ASP A 176 22.60 10.92 -5.15
C ASP A 176 22.89 11.64 -3.84
N GLU A 177 23.72 11.04 -3.00
CA GLU A 177 24.12 11.55 -1.69
C GLU A 177 25.54 12.18 -1.73
N SER A 178 26.20 12.25 -2.89
CA SER A 178 27.59 12.70 -3.02
C SER A 178 27.83 14.11 -2.48
N ALA A 179 26.84 15.00 -2.61
CA ALA A 179 26.91 16.34 -2.05
C ALA A 179 26.79 16.35 -0.51
N ALA A 180 26.03 15.43 0.07
CA ALA A 180 25.94 15.26 1.51
C ALA A 180 27.24 14.67 2.09
N ASP A 181 27.83 13.69 1.42
CA ASP A 181 29.11 13.11 1.79
C ASP A 181 30.22 14.18 1.81
N THR A 182 30.29 15.00 0.78
CA THR A 182 31.24 16.10 0.70
C THR A 182 31.11 17.06 1.90
N LYS A 183 29.88 17.41 2.27
CA LYS A 183 29.62 18.26 3.44
C LYS A 183 29.99 17.59 4.77
N ALA A 184 29.86 16.26 4.84
CA ALA A 184 30.25 15.45 5.99
C ALA A 184 31.76 15.15 6.03
N GLY A 185 32.54 15.58 5.03
CA GLY A 185 33.98 15.31 4.93
C GLY A 185 34.29 13.85 4.58
N LEU A 186 33.36 13.14 3.97
CA LEU A 186 33.52 11.74 3.54
C LEU A 186 33.92 11.68 2.07
N ALA A 187 34.86 10.79 1.76
CA ALA A 187 35.27 10.44 0.40
C ALA A 187 35.20 8.92 0.23
N TRP A 188 34.38 8.46 -0.68
CA TRP A 188 34.18 7.03 -0.95
C TRP A 188 35.10 6.57 -2.07
N THR A 189 35.88 5.52 -1.83
CA THR A 189 36.70 4.87 -2.83
C THR A 189 36.28 3.44 -3.00
N TYR A 190 35.77 3.11 -4.19
CA TYR A 190 35.35 1.75 -4.53
C TYR A 190 36.47 0.99 -5.19
N VAL A 191 36.78 -0.22 -4.68
CA VAL A 191 37.68 -1.18 -5.32
C VAL A 191 36.79 -2.37 -5.72
N PHE A 192 36.62 -2.59 -7.02
CA PHE A 192 35.65 -3.57 -7.53
C PHE A 192 36.18 -4.31 -8.75
N ALA A 193 35.57 -5.45 -9.02
CA ALA A 193 35.74 -6.23 -10.23
C ALA A 193 34.35 -6.45 -10.89
N GLY A 194 34.29 -6.26 -12.19
CA GLY A 194 33.05 -6.21 -12.97
C GLY A 194 32.53 -4.79 -13.12
N GLU A 195 32.50 -4.29 -14.36
CA GLU A 195 32.27 -2.87 -14.68
C GLU A 195 30.95 -2.29 -14.14
N THR A 196 29.90 -3.12 -14.01
CA THR A 196 28.58 -2.67 -13.54
C THR A 196 28.37 -2.86 -12.05
N LYS A 197 29.38 -3.36 -11.31
CA LYS A 197 29.22 -3.76 -9.90
C LYS A 197 28.84 -2.62 -8.97
N ILE A 198 29.24 -1.38 -9.31
CA ILE A 198 28.97 -0.18 -8.53
C ILE A 198 27.95 0.74 -9.21
N ASP A 199 27.39 0.35 -10.35
CA ASP A 199 26.39 1.14 -11.04
C ASP A 199 25.18 1.40 -10.14
N GLY A 200 24.72 2.65 -10.08
CA GLY A 200 23.59 3.03 -9.25
C GLY A 200 23.91 3.17 -7.75
N ASN A 201 25.19 3.20 -7.33
CA ASN A 201 25.52 3.52 -5.95
C ASN A 201 25.12 4.98 -5.60
N SER A 202 24.77 5.25 -4.34
CA SER A 202 24.26 6.55 -3.90
C SER A 202 25.34 7.61 -3.67
N HIS A 203 26.63 7.23 -3.67
CA HIS A 203 27.75 8.11 -3.33
C HIS A 203 28.40 8.74 -4.56
N GLN A 204 27.81 8.57 -5.72
CA GLN A 204 28.23 9.13 -6.99
C GLN A 204 27.01 9.51 -7.84
N PRO A 205 27.09 10.57 -8.67
CA PRO A 205 26.04 10.88 -9.65
C PRO A 205 25.75 9.67 -10.55
N LEU A 206 24.49 9.46 -10.86
CA LEU A 206 24.06 8.36 -11.72
C LEU A 206 24.65 8.54 -13.14
N SER A 207 25.50 7.62 -13.56
CA SER A 207 26.07 7.64 -14.90
C SER A 207 25.04 7.33 -15.98
N ASP A 208 25.24 7.79 -17.22
CA ASP A 208 24.36 7.50 -18.34
C ASP A 208 24.22 5.99 -18.61
N ARG A 209 25.31 5.24 -18.44
CA ARG A 209 25.31 3.78 -18.54
C ARG A 209 24.41 3.14 -17.49
N ALA A 210 24.57 3.52 -16.23
CA ALA A 210 23.76 3.01 -15.13
C ALA A 210 22.29 3.37 -15.32
N ARG A 211 22.01 4.62 -15.73
CA ARG A 211 20.64 5.06 -16.06
C ARG A 211 20.04 4.22 -17.17
N ALA A 212 20.76 3.96 -18.26
CA ALA A 212 20.27 3.17 -19.36
C ALA A 212 19.99 1.70 -18.94
N ALA A 213 20.83 1.12 -18.11
CA ALA A 213 20.64 -0.24 -17.59
C ALA A 213 19.37 -0.32 -16.69
N ILE A 214 19.20 0.63 -15.76
CA ILE A 214 18.01 0.70 -14.90
C ILE A 214 16.73 0.91 -15.75
N GLN A 215 16.80 1.79 -16.76
CA GLN A 215 15.65 2.02 -17.66
C GLN A 215 15.27 0.76 -18.41
N ALA A 216 16.25 0.02 -18.94
CA ALA A 216 16.00 -1.23 -19.66
C ALA A 216 15.31 -2.28 -18.75
N ASP A 217 15.71 -2.38 -17.50
CA ASP A 217 15.08 -3.27 -16.52
C ASP A 217 13.64 -2.83 -16.21
N VAL A 218 13.42 -1.55 -15.97
CA VAL A 218 12.06 -0.96 -15.77
C VAL A 218 11.17 -1.22 -16.98
N ASP A 219 11.68 -1.03 -18.21
CA ASP A 219 10.92 -1.25 -19.44
C ASP A 219 10.56 -2.73 -19.64
N GLN A 220 11.46 -3.64 -19.29
CA GLN A 220 11.21 -5.08 -19.34
C GLN A 220 10.11 -5.48 -18.34
N LEU A 221 10.21 -5.03 -17.09
CA LEU A 221 9.22 -5.30 -16.05
C LEU A 221 7.86 -4.68 -16.38
N TYR A 222 7.85 -3.48 -16.95
CA TYR A 222 6.63 -2.84 -17.43
C TYR A 222 5.96 -3.63 -18.54
N ALA A 223 6.75 -4.16 -19.49
CA ALA A 223 6.22 -5.02 -20.53
C ALA A 223 5.57 -6.28 -19.97
N GLN A 224 6.20 -6.94 -19.00
CA GLN A 224 5.65 -8.12 -18.32
C GLN A 224 4.36 -7.79 -17.59
N LEU A 225 4.32 -6.67 -16.85
CA LEU A 225 3.12 -6.22 -16.12
C LEU A 225 1.96 -5.94 -17.07
N CYS A 226 2.21 -5.25 -18.19
CA CYS A 226 1.19 -5.00 -19.20
C CYS A 226 0.63 -6.29 -19.81
N CYS A 227 1.48 -7.28 -20.10
CA CYS A 227 1.06 -8.58 -20.61
C CYS A 227 0.23 -9.35 -19.56
N LEU A 228 0.64 -9.34 -18.30
CA LEU A 228 -0.08 -9.98 -17.20
C LEU A 228 -1.50 -9.41 -17.05
N VAL A 229 -1.62 -8.09 -16.95
CA VAL A 229 -2.90 -7.39 -16.81
C VAL A 229 -3.77 -7.61 -18.06
N ALA A 230 -3.20 -7.53 -19.23
CA ALA A 230 -3.91 -7.75 -20.49
C ALA A 230 -4.51 -9.18 -20.55
N SER A 231 -3.72 -10.19 -20.19
CA SER A 231 -4.18 -11.59 -20.10
C SER A 231 -5.32 -11.74 -19.10
N ASN A 232 -5.19 -11.20 -17.89
CA ASN A 232 -6.17 -11.32 -16.83
C ASN A 232 -7.49 -10.60 -17.17
N ARG A 233 -7.41 -9.39 -17.73
CA ARG A 233 -8.58 -8.56 -18.06
C ARG A 233 -9.11 -8.80 -19.47
N ARG A 234 -8.52 -9.72 -20.23
CA ARG A 234 -8.88 -10.00 -21.64
C ARG A 234 -8.81 -8.74 -22.52
N LEU A 235 -7.82 -7.90 -22.25
CA LEU A 235 -7.50 -6.71 -23.03
C LEU A 235 -6.33 -6.98 -23.96
N LYS A 236 -6.11 -6.07 -24.91
CA LYS A 236 -4.86 -6.04 -25.70
C LYS A 236 -3.77 -5.39 -24.86
N SER A 237 -2.53 -5.88 -24.97
CA SER A 237 -1.38 -5.30 -24.23
C SER A 237 -1.16 -3.83 -24.57
N GLU A 238 -1.43 -3.43 -25.81
CA GLU A 238 -1.37 -2.04 -26.28
C GLU A 238 -2.40 -1.16 -25.59
N ALA A 239 -3.60 -1.68 -25.29
CA ALA A 239 -4.63 -0.94 -24.56
C ALA A 239 -4.22 -0.71 -23.10
N VAL A 240 -3.57 -1.69 -22.48
CA VAL A 240 -3.01 -1.53 -21.13
C VAL A 240 -1.85 -0.53 -21.14
N ARG A 241 -0.93 -0.60 -22.11
CA ARG A 241 0.15 0.39 -22.29
C ARG A 241 -0.39 1.80 -22.50
N ALA A 242 -1.46 1.95 -23.28
CA ALA A 242 -2.08 3.25 -23.56
C ALA A 242 -2.70 3.91 -22.32
N THR A 243 -2.83 3.19 -21.19
CA THR A 243 -3.21 3.80 -19.91
C THR A 243 -2.12 4.68 -19.31
N ASP A 244 -0.86 4.51 -19.76
CA ASP A 244 0.31 5.29 -19.36
C ASP A 244 0.44 5.44 -17.83
N ALA A 245 0.23 4.34 -17.12
CA ALA A 245 0.21 4.27 -15.66
C ALA A 245 -0.80 5.24 -14.99
N ALA A 246 -1.81 5.70 -15.71
CA ALA A 246 -2.84 6.56 -15.15
C ALA A 246 -3.70 5.82 -14.11
N VAL A 247 -4.26 6.59 -13.18
CA VAL A 247 -5.24 6.14 -12.20
C VAL A 247 -6.65 6.44 -12.72
N TYR A 248 -7.51 5.44 -12.66
CA TYR A 248 -8.90 5.52 -13.10
C TYR A 248 -9.84 5.40 -11.91
N ARG A 249 -10.89 6.23 -11.88
CA ARG A 249 -11.92 6.22 -10.83
C ARG A 249 -13.29 5.91 -11.40
N GLY A 250 -14.09 5.23 -10.61
CA GLY A 250 -15.51 5.02 -10.87
C GLY A 250 -15.81 4.57 -12.31
N GLU A 251 -16.73 5.24 -12.98
CA GLU A 251 -17.17 4.91 -14.36
C GLU A 251 -16.03 4.96 -15.39
N ALA A 252 -14.99 5.77 -15.19
CA ALA A 252 -13.85 5.83 -16.10
C ALA A 252 -13.07 4.51 -16.09
N ALA A 253 -12.94 3.86 -14.92
CA ALA A 253 -12.30 2.55 -14.79
C ALA A 253 -13.09 1.46 -15.52
N VAL A 254 -14.42 1.48 -15.40
CA VAL A 254 -15.30 0.52 -16.10
C VAL A 254 -15.22 0.71 -17.61
N ARG A 255 -15.29 1.96 -18.09
CA ARG A 255 -15.17 2.25 -19.54
C ARG A 255 -13.81 1.85 -20.12
N ALA A 256 -12.76 1.95 -19.33
CA ALA A 256 -11.40 1.52 -19.74
C ALA A 256 -11.23 -0.01 -19.71
N GLY A 257 -12.22 -0.78 -19.23
CA GLY A 257 -12.13 -2.23 -19.07
C GLY A 257 -11.25 -2.66 -17.89
N LEU A 258 -10.84 -1.70 -17.06
CA LEU A 258 -9.99 -1.96 -15.89
C LEU A 258 -10.80 -2.46 -14.69
N ALA A 259 -12.12 -2.26 -14.68
CA ALA A 259 -13.04 -2.81 -13.71
C ALA A 259 -14.33 -3.27 -14.41
N ASP A 260 -15.14 -4.07 -13.73
CA ASP A 260 -16.37 -4.61 -14.32
C ASP A 260 -17.60 -3.86 -13.84
N ARG A 261 -17.59 -3.32 -12.62
CA ARG A 261 -18.77 -2.71 -12.04
C ARG A 261 -18.44 -1.78 -10.86
N ILE A 262 -19.25 -0.73 -10.73
CA ILE A 262 -19.27 0.09 -9.51
C ILE A 262 -20.12 -0.63 -8.46
N GLY A 263 -19.57 -0.80 -7.26
CA GLY A 263 -20.26 -1.43 -6.14
C GLY A 263 -19.41 -1.42 -4.87
N THR A 264 -20.06 -1.60 -3.75
CA THR A 264 -19.40 -1.74 -2.44
C THR A 264 -19.09 -3.21 -2.16
N LEU A 265 -18.24 -3.47 -1.15
CA LEU A 265 -17.97 -4.81 -0.66
C LEU A 265 -19.27 -5.55 -0.29
N GLY A 266 -20.19 -4.89 0.43
CA GLY A 266 -21.49 -5.49 0.79
C GLY A 266 -22.33 -5.89 -0.43
N LEU A 267 -22.31 -5.09 -1.51
CA LEU A 267 -22.99 -5.46 -2.76
C LEU A 267 -22.32 -6.66 -3.42
N ALA A 268 -20.98 -6.69 -3.46
CA ALA A 268 -20.25 -7.81 -4.04
C ALA A 268 -20.52 -9.12 -3.28
N ILE A 269 -20.55 -9.07 -1.94
CA ILE A 269 -20.92 -10.23 -1.09
C ILE A 269 -22.34 -10.70 -1.40
N ALA A 270 -23.31 -9.79 -1.45
CA ALA A 270 -24.72 -10.14 -1.73
C ALA A 270 -24.88 -10.77 -3.13
N GLU A 271 -24.23 -10.22 -4.14
CA GLU A 271 -24.28 -10.76 -5.51
C GLU A 271 -23.54 -12.09 -5.64
N MET A 272 -22.40 -12.25 -4.96
CA MET A 272 -21.71 -13.53 -4.91
C MET A 272 -22.56 -14.59 -4.22
N ALA A 273 -23.14 -14.29 -3.07
CA ALA A 273 -24.04 -15.19 -2.37
C ALA A 273 -25.22 -15.65 -3.27
N ALA A 274 -25.78 -14.73 -4.03
CA ALA A 274 -26.83 -15.06 -5.00
C ALA A 274 -26.31 -15.93 -6.16
N ALA A 275 -25.07 -15.69 -6.62
CA ALA A 275 -24.46 -16.47 -7.71
C ALA A 275 -24.14 -17.91 -7.31
N ILE A 276 -23.74 -18.13 -6.05
CA ILE A 276 -23.40 -19.46 -5.51
C ILE A 276 -24.58 -20.18 -4.84
N ALA A 277 -25.75 -19.52 -4.71
CA ALA A 277 -26.93 -20.15 -4.17
C ALA A 277 -27.33 -21.41 -4.98
N PRO A 278 -27.79 -22.49 -4.35
CA PRO A 278 -28.29 -23.63 -5.07
C PRO A 278 -29.39 -23.17 -6.04
N ARG A 279 -29.26 -23.50 -7.32
CA ARG A 279 -30.35 -23.24 -8.29
C ARG A 279 -31.51 -24.14 -7.96
N ASP A 280 -32.64 -23.57 -7.56
CA ASP A 280 -33.86 -24.31 -7.41
C ASP A 280 -34.34 -24.80 -8.81
N PRO A 281 -34.34 -26.12 -9.07
CA PRO A 281 -34.73 -26.65 -10.38
C PRO A 281 -36.21 -26.34 -10.69
N HIS A 282 -37.01 -25.98 -9.70
CA HIS A 282 -38.43 -25.66 -9.86
C HIS A 282 -38.71 -24.19 -10.18
N ALA A 283 -37.79 -23.29 -9.96
CA ALA A 283 -37.96 -21.84 -10.22
C ALA A 283 -38.14 -21.49 -11.71
N ARG A 284 -37.73 -22.38 -12.64
CA ARG A 284 -37.91 -22.17 -14.09
C ARG A 284 -39.33 -22.45 -14.62
N LEU A 285 -40.17 -23.16 -13.86
CA LEU A 285 -41.53 -23.52 -14.33
C LEU A 285 -42.57 -22.44 -14.03
N THR A 286 -42.34 -21.56 -13.09
CA THR A 286 -43.33 -20.54 -12.70
C THR A 286 -43.28 -19.24 -13.51
N THR A 287 -42.15 -18.93 -14.16
CA THR A 287 -42.00 -17.70 -14.96
C THR A 287 -42.55 -17.81 -16.37
N ASN A 288 -42.69 -19.03 -16.92
CA ASN A 288 -43.24 -19.23 -18.29
C ASN A 288 -44.80 -19.35 -18.31
N LEU A 289 -45.45 -19.41 -17.17
CA LEU A 289 -46.94 -19.52 -17.13
C LEU A 289 -47.65 -18.16 -16.98
N LYS A 290 -46.92 -17.08 -16.65
CA LYS A 290 -47.53 -15.74 -16.51
C LYS A 290 -47.47 -14.86 -17.76
N THR A 291 -46.77 -15.27 -18.83
CA THR A 291 -46.61 -14.45 -20.05
C THR A 291 -47.55 -14.87 -21.20
N LYS A 292 -48.45 -15.84 -21.00
CA LYS A 292 -49.37 -16.31 -22.07
C LYS A 292 -50.83 -15.97 -21.83
N ARG A 293 -51.15 -15.04 -20.95
CA ARG A 293 -52.55 -14.68 -20.68
C ARG A 293 -52.79 -13.17 -20.62
N SER A 294 -52.38 -12.46 -21.66
CA SER A 294 -52.88 -11.11 -21.93
C SER A 294 -52.61 -10.73 -23.39
N THR A 295 -53.31 -11.42 -24.30
CA THR A 295 -53.56 -10.91 -25.65
C THR A 295 -54.84 -11.57 -26.16
N SER A 296 -55.96 -10.98 -25.86
CA SER A 296 -57.18 -11.11 -26.65
C SER A 296 -58.21 -10.12 -26.15
N MET A 297 -58.81 -9.42 -27.11
CA MET A 297 -59.98 -8.51 -27.09
C MET A 297 -59.65 -7.07 -26.58
N ALA A 298 -59.92 -6.05 -27.35
CA ALA A 298 -61.04 -5.80 -28.22
C ALA A 298 -60.70 -4.82 -29.34
N THR A 299 -61.37 -5.05 -30.40
CA THR A 299 -61.58 -4.30 -31.62
C THR A 299 -62.38 -3.03 -31.43
N ASN A 300 -62.19 -2.18 -32.41
CA ASN A 300 -63.12 -1.28 -33.12
C ASN A 300 -63.21 0.18 -32.72
N GLU A 301 -62.91 0.92 -33.77
CA GLU A 301 -63.66 1.97 -34.48
C GLU A 301 -63.56 3.36 -33.86
N THR A 302 -63.43 4.48 -34.51
CA THR A 302 -63.64 4.90 -35.90
C THR A 302 -63.08 6.35 -36.06
N GLU A 303 -62.53 6.63 -37.26
CA GLU A 303 -62.63 7.87 -38.06
C GLU A 303 -62.50 9.28 -37.47
N GLY A 304 -61.78 10.05 -38.23
CA GLY A 304 -62.04 11.47 -38.58
C GLY A 304 -60.88 12.41 -38.28
N ASP A 305 -60.22 12.80 -39.17
CA ASP A 305 -60.22 13.78 -40.26
C ASP A 305 -59.20 14.92 -40.04
N GLN A 306 -58.30 15.00 -40.97
CA GLN A 306 -57.73 16.11 -41.79
C GLN A 306 -57.27 17.43 -41.18
N HIS A 307 -56.17 17.82 -41.82
CA HIS A 307 -55.64 19.17 -42.13
C HIS A 307 -54.72 19.80 -41.09
N ASP A 308 -53.67 20.50 -41.42
CA ASP A 308 -53.01 20.88 -42.68
C ASP A 308 -51.63 21.47 -42.31
N ALA A 309 -50.78 21.45 -43.30
CA ALA A 309 -49.46 22.05 -43.46
C ALA A 309 -49.11 23.32 -42.68
N SER A 310 -47.89 23.51 -42.31
CA SER A 310 -46.97 24.48 -42.87
C SER A 310 -45.62 24.59 -42.12
N GLU A 311 -44.56 24.44 -42.86
CA GLU A 311 -43.19 24.86 -42.59
C GLU A 311 -43.05 26.37 -42.57
N PRO A 312 -41.81 26.88 -42.49
CA PRO A 312 -40.82 27.03 -41.41
C PRO A 312 -40.44 28.50 -41.16
N HIS A 313 -39.82 28.80 -40.04
CA HIS A 313 -39.04 30.05 -39.94
C HIS A 313 -37.78 29.89 -39.05
N SER A 314 -36.63 30.07 -39.66
CA SER A 314 -35.34 30.44 -39.09
C SER A 314 -35.20 31.98 -38.98
N PRO A 315 -34.06 32.54 -38.52
CA PRO A 315 -33.56 32.67 -37.13
C PRO A 315 -33.57 34.13 -36.66
N GLY A 316 -33.76 34.38 -35.41
CA GLY A 316 -33.66 35.69 -34.75
C GLY A 316 -32.32 35.92 -34.03
N THR A 317 -31.70 37.01 -34.39
CA THR A 317 -30.47 37.61 -33.91
C THR A 317 -30.53 37.99 -32.41
N PRO A 318 -29.41 37.90 -31.64
CA PRO A 318 -29.42 38.17 -30.21
C PRO A 318 -29.48 39.65 -29.86
N ALA A 319 -30.26 39.99 -28.83
CA ALA A 319 -30.35 41.31 -28.23
C ALA A 319 -29.20 41.56 -27.23
N PRO A 320 -28.84 42.82 -26.93
CA PRO A 320 -27.58 43.21 -26.31
C PRO A 320 -27.58 43.02 -24.80
N VAL A 321 -26.38 42.67 -24.33
CA VAL A 321 -26.01 42.48 -22.92
C VAL A 321 -26.10 43.81 -22.18
N ALA A 322 -26.88 43.85 -21.11
CA ALA A 322 -26.93 44.96 -20.15
C ALA A 322 -25.68 44.87 -19.24
N GLN A 323 -24.96 45.98 -19.12
CA GLN A 323 -23.86 46.19 -18.18
C GLN A 323 -24.40 46.19 -16.74
N PRO A 324 -23.70 45.57 -15.76
CA PRO A 324 -24.07 45.72 -14.36
C PRO A 324 -23.59 47.05 -13.80
N LEU A 325 -24.50 47.74 -13.14
CA LEU A 325 -24.27 48.94 -12.34
C LEU A 325 -23.27 48.65 -11.21
N ASN A 326 -22.36 49.61 -11.00
CA ASN A 326 -21.42 49.67 -9.89
C ASN A 326 -22.13 49.45 -8.54
N ALA A 327 -21.79 48.36 -7.86
CA ALA A 327 -22.06 48.17 -6.44
C ALA A 327 -20.84 48.66 -5.64
N GLU A 328 -21.09 49.59 -4.72
CA GLU A 328 -20.11 50.02 -3.71
C GLU A 328 -19.49 48.81 -2.96
N PRO A 329 -18.19 48.87 -2.65
CA PRO A 329 -17.56 47.80 -1.89
C PRO A 329 -18.07 47.78 -0.45
N ALA A 330 -18.54 46.60 0.00
CA ALA A 330 -18.90 46.33 1.37
C ALA A 330 -17.68 46.55 2.30
N PRO A 331 -17.87 47.01 3.54
CA PRO A 331 -16.77 47.21 4.48
C PRO A 331 -16.08 45.90 4.80
N SER A 332 -14.74 45.91 4.67
CA SER A 332 -13.87 44.78 5.03
C SER A 332 -14.06 44.36 6.47
N PRO A 333 -14.04 43.04 6.78
CA PRO A 333 -14.07 42.55 8.17
C PRO A 333 -12.84 43.07 8.93
N PRO A 334 -12.94 43.30 10.25
CA PRO A 334 -11.82 43.81 11.04
C PRO A 334 -10.66 42.81 10.99
N GLN A 335 -9.48 43.30 10.61
CA GLN A 335 -8.25 42.56 10.65
C GLN A 335 -7.96 42.14 12.10
N PRO A 336 -7.58 40.86 12.35
CA PRO A 336 -7.14 40.47 13.67
C PRO A 336 -5.89 41.25 14.07
N ALA A 337 -5.88 41.78 15.29
CA ALA A 337 -4.79 42.56 15.85
C ALA A 337 -3.47 41.79 15.72
N THR A 338 -2.49 42.41 15.07
CA THR A 338 -1.14 41.91 14.92
C THR A 338 -0.50 41.80 16.31
N VAL A 339 -0.35 40.56 16.81
CA VAL A 339 0.45 40.28 18.01
C VAL A 339 1.90 40.66 17.70
N PRO A 340 2.61 41.40 18.58
CA PRO A 340 4.01 41.77 18.35
C PRO A 340 4.85 40.51 18.09
N ALA A 341 5.70 40.53 17.06
CA ALA A 341 6.54 39.40 16.63
C ALA A 341 7.38 38.80 17.77
N ALA A 342 7.78 39.61 18.75
CA ALA A 342 8.52 39.14 19.93
C ALA A 342 7.67 38.22 20.85
N VAL A 343 6.36 38.51 21.00
CA VAL A 343 5.46 37.69 21.82
C VAL A 343 5.15 36.35 21.13
N SER A 344 5.05 36.37 19.81
CA SER A 344 4.87 35.16 19.00
C SER A 344 6.10 34.24 19.09
N ALA A 345 7.29 34.80 18.95
CA ALA A 345 8.55 34.02 19.03
C ALA A 345 8.76 33.39 20.42
N GLN A 346 8.39 34.11 21.49
CA GLN A 346 8.49 33.59 22.86
C GLN A 346 7.45 32.49 23.12
N ALA A 347 6.24 32.62 22.58
CA ALA A 347 5.21 31.57 22.67
C ALA A 347 5.60 30.32 21.87
N ASP A 348 6.25 30.49 20.74
CA ASP A 348 6.70 29.36 19.93
C ASP A 348 7.90 28.63 20.58
N ALA A 349 8.83 29.36 21.21
CA ALA A 349 9.91 28.77 22.00
C ALA A 349 9.38 27.96 23.17
N LEU A 350 8.39 28.48 23.91
CA LEU A 350 7.78 27.79 25.04
C LEU A 350 7.02 26.52 24.60
N ARG A 351 6.32 26.59 23.46
CA ARG A 351 5.66 25.40 22.87
C ARG A 351 6.67 24.32 22.47
N ALA A 352 7.80 24.72 21.90
CA ALA A 352 8.86 23.79 21.54
C ALA A 352 9.46 23.10 22.77
N GLU A 353 9.71 23.85 23.85
CA GLU A 353 10.21 23.30 25.11
C GLU A 353 9.20 22.33 25.78
N TYR A 354 7.93 22.68 25.79
CA TYR A 354 6.88 21.78 26.33
C TYR A 354 6.71 20.51 25.50
N ALA A 355 6.83 20.60 24.18
CA ALA A 355 6.82 19.44 23.30
C ALA A 355 8.03 18.51 23.59
N GLU A 356 9.20 19.09 23.85
CA GLU A 356 10.40 18.34 24.21
C GLU A 356 10.28 17.65 25.57
N ILE A 357 9.73 18.32 26.60
CA ILE A 357 9.44 17.72 27.91
C ILE A 357 8.46 16.55 27.77
N ALA A 358 7.39 16.71 26.98
CA ALA A 358 6.43 15.65 26.73
C ALA A 358 7.06 14.43 26.02
N ALA A 359 7.93 14.66 25.04
CA ALA A 359 8.66 13.60 24.36
C ALA A 359 9.62 12.85 25.30
N LEU A 360 10.35 13.60 26.16
CA LEU A 360 11.27 13.01 27.15
C LEU A 360 10.55 12.17 28.19
N THR A 361 9.40 12.62 28.67
CA THR A 361 8.62 11.86 29.68
C THR A 361 8.04 10.57 29.07
N ALA A 362 7.58 10.61 27.82
CA ALA A 362 7.18 9.42 27.10
C ALA A 362 8.35 8.44 26.89
N GLN A 363 9.54 8.95 26.60
CA GLN A 363 10.74 8.13 26.45
C GLN A 363 11.21 7.53 27.76
N ALA A 364 11.16 8.29 28.86
CA ALA A 364 11.49 7.80 30.21
C ALA A 364 10.54 6.69 30.66
N ALA A 365 9.24 6.82 30.37
CA ALA A 365 8.24 5.80 30.71
C ALA A 365 8.54 4.46 30.00
N ARG A 366 9.01 4.48 28.75
CA ARG A 366 9.43 3.27 28.01
C ARG A 366 10.64 2.58 28.65
N LEU A 367 11.49 3.35 29.34
CA LEU A 367 12.64 2.83 30.07
C LEU A 367 12.27 2.46 31.52
N GLY A 368 10.99 2.49 31.86
CA GLY A 368 10.46 2.18 33.18
C GLY A 368 10.68 3.29 34.21
N VAL A 369 11.02 4.52 33.75
CA VAL A 369 11.15 5.71 34.62
C VAL A 369 9.90 6.57 34.45
N THR A 370 9.06 6.64 35.51
CA THR A 370 7.83 7.43 35.46
C THR A 370 8.12 8.88 35.88
N ILE A 371 7.81 9.83 35.01
CA ILE A 371 7.93 11.27 35.22
C ILE A 371 6.57 11.91 34.91
N ASP A 372 6.08 12.79 35.75
CA ASP A 372 4.90 13.60 35.48
C ASP A 372 5.28 14.83 34.67
N ALA A 373 4.93 14.80 33.37
CA ALA A 373 5.21 15.90 32.42
C ALA A 373 4.54 17.20 32.84
N ALA A 374 3.30 17.14 33.38
CA ALA A 374 2.56 18.32 33.80
C ALA A 374 3.19 18.95 35.06
N ASP A 375 3.74 18.14 35.95
CA ASP A 375 4.47 18.63 37.14
C ASP A 375 5.80 19.27 36.76
N ALA A 376 6.52 18.66 35.79
CA ALA A 376 7.77 19.21 35.29
C ALA A 376 7.56 20.58 34.61
N MET A 377 6.52 20.72 33.78
CA MET A 377 6.15 21.99 33.14
C MET A 377 5.72 23.06 34.18
N ARG A 378 4.95 22.68 35.20
CA ARG A 378 4.55 23.62 36.27
C ARG A 378 5.72 24.12 37.11
N LYS A 379 6.74 23.31 37.28
CA LYS A 379 7.95 23.62 38.03
C LYS A 379 9.07 24.23 37.21
N ASP A 380 8.80 24.51 35.94
CA ASP A 380 9.74 25.10 35.01
C ASP A 380 11.08 24.30 34.91
N ILE A 381 10.96 22.96 34.92
CA ILE A 381 12.12 22.07 34.87
C ILE A 381 12.49 21.92 33.39
N SER A 382 13.70 22.34 33.01
CA SER A 382 14.18 22.26 31.63
C SER A 382 14.32 20.81 31.15
N ALA A 383 14.16 20.62 29.85
CA ALA A 383 14.33 19.33 29.17
C ALA A 383 15.71 18.68 29.49
N ASP A 384 16.76 19.48 29.56
CA ASP A 384 18.12 18.99 29.90
C ASP A 384 18.25 18.51 31.34
N HIS A 385 17.52 19.11 32.28
CA HIS A 385 17.51 18.63 33.64
C HIS A 385 16.77 17.29 33.76
N LEU A 386 15.67 17.14 33.05
CA LEU A 386 14.92 15.88 32.99
C LEU A 386 15.76 14.76 32.37
N ARG A 387 16.50 15.03 31.27
CA ARG A 387 17.41 14.03 30.66
C ARG A 387 18.43 13.51 31.66
N ARG A 388 19.08 14.42 32.43
CA ARG A 388 20.06 14.03 33.45
C ARG A 388 19.42 13.17 34.52
N SER A 389 18.26 13.55 35.04
CA SER A 389 17.55 12.80 36.08
C SER A 389 17.16 11.39 35.61
N VAL A 390 16.73 11.24 34.36
CA VAL A 390 16.43 9.92 33.77
C VAL A 390 17.70 9.06 33.69
N LEU A 391 18.79 9.62 33.20
CA LEU A 391 20.08 8.90 33.10
C LEU A 391 20.61 8.47 34.45
N GLU A 392 20.53 9.32 35.48
CA GLU A 392 20.95 9.01 36.84
C GLU A 392 20.07 7.88 37.44
N THR A 393 18.76 7.92 37.19
CA THR A 393 17.84 6.85 37.64
C THR A 393 18.16 5.51 36.95
N LEU A 394 18.48 5.51 35.66
CA LEU A 394 18.86 4.31 34.91
C LEU A 394 20.24 3.79 35.33
N ALA A 395 21.20 4.66 35.59
CA ALA A 395 22.52 4.28 36.10
C ALA A 395 22.44 3.60 37.48
N SER A 396 21.70 4.19 38.41
CA SER A 396 21.48 3.58 39.75
C SER A 396 20.76 2.23 39.67
N ARG A 397 19.82 2.05 38.74
CA ARG A 397 19.18 0.73 38.51
C ARG A 397 20.15 -0.29 37.91
N SER A 398 21.04 0.13 37.02
CA SER A 398 22.07 -0.72 36.41
C SER A 398 23.09 -1.19 37.46
N GLU A 399 23.50 -0.31 38.38
CA GLU A 399 24.37 -0.66 39.47
C GLU A 399 23.71 -1.63 40.47
N ALA A 400 22.42 -1.44 40.77
CA ALA A 400 21.66 -2.37 41.63
C ALA A 400 21.40 -3.73 40.95
N ALA A 401 21.43 -3.80 39.61
CA ALA A 401 21.20 -5.02 38.83
C ALA A 401 22.51 -5.73 38.42
N THR A 402 23.67 -5.40 39.01
CA THR A 402 24.93 -6.06 38.67
C THR A 402 24.90 -7.51 39.18
N ILE A 403 24.38 -8.40 38.33
CA ILE A 403 24.54 -9.84 38.47
C ILE A 403 26.01 -10.11 38.15
N ILE A 404 26.80 -10.42 39.19
CA ILE A 404 28.13 -10.98 39.03
C ILE A 404 27.93 -12.34 38.36
N ALA A 405 28.07 -12.42 37.05
CA ALA A 405 28.09 -13.67 36.33
C ALA A 405 29.30 -14.48 36.87
N ALA A 406 29.03 -15.59 37.52
CA ALA A 406 30.08 -16.53 37.93
C ALA A 406 30.90 -16.86 36.65
N ALA A 407 32.22 -16.82 36.78
CA ALA A 407 33.13 -17.17 35.67
C ALA A 407 32.73 -18.55 35.15
N PRO A 408 32.63 -18.72 33.81
CA PRO A 408 32.29 -20.03 33.25
C PRO A 408 33.32 -21.04 33.69
N SER A 409 32.85 -22.12 34.34
CA SER A 409 33.70 -23.26 34.70
C SER A 409 34.43 -23.76 33.43
N THR A 410 35.74 -23.84 33.48
CA THR A 410 36.59 -24.38 32.42
C THR A 410 36.19 -25.86 32.17
N ARG A 411 35.22 -26.05 31.25
CA ARG A 411 35.01 -27.34 30.67
C ARG A 411 36.26 -27.69 29.83
N VAL A 412 36.95 -28.73 30.24
CA VAL A 412 37.99 -29.36 29.45
C VAL A 412 37.43 -29.57 28.05
N ALA A 413 38.04 -28.93 27.06
CA ALA A 413 37.61 -28.96 25.67
C ALA A 413 37.68 -30.40 25.14
N GLY A 414 36.55 -31.08 25.12
CA GLY A 414 36.39 -32.30 24.36
C GLY A 414 36.53 -32.02 22.88
N GLU A 415 37.27 -32.86 22.18
CA GLU A 415 37.54 -32.75 20.75
C GLU A 415 36.22 -32.54 19.96
N SER A 416 36.17 -31.50 19.14
CA SER A 416 34.97 -31.15 18.34
C SER A 416 34.52 -32.34 17.48
N PRO A 417 33.21 -32.59 17.36
CA PRO A 417 32.67 -33.68 16.51
C PRO A 417 33.17 -33.58 15.06
N LEU A 418 33.48 -32.41 14.56
CA LEU A 418 34.06 -32.19 13.22
C LEU A 418 35.50 -32.69 13.12
N VAL A 419 36.33 -32.42 14.14
CA VAL A 419 37.73 -32.89 14.20
C VAL A 419 37.78 -34.40 14.32
N ARG A 420 36.89 -35.04 15.12
CA ARG A 420 36.77 -36.46 15.25
C ARG A 420 36.39 -37.11 13.91
N ARG A 421 35.45 -36.54 13.17
CA ARG A 421 35.02 -37.04 11.87
C ARG A 421 36.09 -36.91 10.79
N ALA A 422 36.88 -35.80 10.84
CA ALA A 422 38.00 -35.59 9.93
C ALA A 422 39.12 -36.63 10.18
N LYS A 423 39.47 -36.94 11.44
CA LYS A 423 40.45 -37.99 11.81
C LYS A 423 39.99 -39.37 11.38
N GLN A 424 38.71 -39.69 11.54
CA GLN A 424 38.14 -40.98 11.08
C GLN A 424 38.23 -41.13 9.56
N ARG A 425 37.96 -40.08 8.80
CA ARG A 425 38.10 -40.10 7.33
C ARG A 425 39.54 -40.22 6.89
N ALA A 426 40.48 -39.53 7.55
CA ALA A 426 41.91 -39.64 7.26
C ALA A 426 42.45 -41.06 7.55
N ALA A 427 42.00 -41.68 8.64
CA ALA A 427 42.38 -43.03 8.98
C ALA A 427 41.80 -44.10 8.02
N ALA A 428 40.60 -43.87 7.49
CA ALA A 428 39.96 -44.73 6.49
C ALA A 428 40.56 -44.60 5.08
N ALA A 429 41.27 -43.52 4.80
CA ALA A 429 41.93 -43.29 3.51
C ALA A 429 43.39 -43.80 3.47
N SER A 430 43.94 -44.26 4.61
CA SER A 430 45.30 -44.78 4.76
C SER A 430 45.32 -46.31 5.09
N ALA A 431 44.15 -46.94 5.07
CA ALA A 431 43.98 -48.41 5.11
C ALA A 431 43.50 -48.92 3.73
#